data_1c0941c5c6ae06cd1f101e19baff37d3
#
_entry.id   1c0941c5c6ae06cd1f101e19baff37d3
#
_cell.length_a   1.000
_cell.length_b   1.000
_cell.length_c   1.000
_cell.angle_alpha   90.00
_cell.angle_beta   90.00
_cell.angle_gamma   90.00
#
_symmetry.space_group_name_H-M   'P 1'
#
loop_
_entity.id
_entity.type
_entity.pdbx_description
1 polymer ?
#
loop_
_entity_poly.entity_id
_entity_poly.type
_entity_poly.pdbx_seq_one_letter_code
_entity_poly.pdbx_strand_id
1 'polypeptide(L)'
;PPCSRRRPRTGASSQGPTAIGPDGTHQLRSGTVTGIDPLLGYGSDAAADFLRAAEFDNAPDIYLNSVYDPVLDEVAAFEELVGCHGGVGGWQTRPILVYPTDWFLDDDLLDDRGRLVGADTVHRQMVRWLERLGHRAGLRNTQISASTRT
;
A
#
# COMPACT_ATOMS: atom_id res chain seq x y z
N PRO A 1 -3.30 -3.72 -28.82
CA PRO A 1 -2.32 -2.66 -28.69
C PRO A 1 -1.16 -3.19 -27.84
N PRO A 2 0.09 -3.01 -28.27
CA PRO A 2 1.22 -3.51 -27.52
C PRO A 2 1.34 -2.74 -26.22
N CYS A 3 1.52 -3.48 -25.12
CA CYS A 3 1.84 -2.97 -23.80
C CYS A 3 3.03 -2.01 -23.92
N SER A 4 2.85 -0.75 -23.56
CA SER A 4 3.86 0.28 -23.69
C SER A 4 5.07 -0.07 -22.82
N ARG A 5 6.23 -0.10 -23.44
CA ARG A 5 7.53 -0.27 -22.74
C ARG A 5 7.66 0.81 -21.68
N ARG A 6 7.95 0.39 -20.43
CA ARG A 6 8.33 1.27 -19.34
C ARG A 6 9.38 2.27 -19.85
N ARG A 7 9.09 3.56 -19.79
CA ARG A 7 10.16 4.56 -19.86
C ARG A 7 10.95 4.47 -18.55
N PRO A 8 12.29 4.33 -18.60
CA PRO A 8 13.06 4.46 -17.37
C PRO A 8 12.81 5.84 -16.79
N ARG A 9 12.41 5.91 -15.50
CA ARG A 9 12.30 7.19 -14.79
C ARG A 9 13.70 7.78 -14.68
N THR A 10 14.03 8.72 -15.56
CA THR A 10 15.24 9.53 -15.47
C THR A 10 15.05 10.48 -14.31
N GLY A 11 15.73 10.20 -13.19
CA GLY A 11 15.74 11.09 -12.02
C GLY A 11 15.29 10.48 -10.70
N ALA A 12 14.94 9.17 -10.63
CA ALA A 12 14.79 8.53 -9.35
C ALA A 12 16.12 8.55 -8.62
N SER A 13 16.20 9.30 -7.52
CA SER A 13 17.35 9.26 -6.61
C SER A 13 17.67 7.80 -6.29
N SER A 14 18.95 7.41 -6.34
CA SER A 14 19.41 6.07 -5.94
C SER A 14 19.03 5.73 -4.51
N GLN A 15 18.63 6.72 -3.71
CA GLN A 15 18.25 6.61 -2.31
C GLN A 15 16.76 6.26 -2.11
N GLY A 16 15.92 6.33 -3.17
CA GLY A 16 14.49 6.07 -3.07
C GLY A 16 13.68 7.24 -2.50
N PRO A 17 12.38 7.01 -2.17
CA PRO A 17 11.51 8.05 -1.65
C PRO A 17 11.92 8.49 -0.23
N THR A 18 11.72 9.78 0.03
CA THR A 18 12.06 10.44 1.30
C THR A 18 10.82 11.15 1.85
N ALA A 19 10.46 10.87 3.09
CA ALA A 19 9.51 11.71 3.82
C ALA A 19 10.24 12.93 4.39
N ILE A 20 9.63 14.11 4.24
CA ILE A 20 10.18 15.39 4.69
C ILE A 20 9.14 16.05 5.59
N GLY A 21 9.55 16.40 6.78
CA GLY A 21 8.78 17.19 7.74
C GLY A 21 9.53 18.48 8.13
N PRO A 22 8.90 19.31 8.97
CA PRO A 22 9.50 20.58 9.37
C PRO A 22 10.84 20.41 10.12
N ASP A 23 10.99 19.34 10.90
CA ASP A 23 12.11 19.14 11.82
C ASP A 23 12.98 17.93 11.47
N GLY A 24 12.73 17.28 10.31
CA GLY A 24 13.54 16.14 9.89
C GLY A 24 13.11 15.45 8.63
N THR A 25 13.83 14.38 8.32
CA THR A 25 13.62 13.55 7.12
C THR A 25 13.74 12.08 7.45
N HIS A 26 13.01 11.24 6.68
CA HIS A 26 13.10 9.78 6.76
C HIS A 26 13.29 9.21 5.35
N GLN A 27 14.43 8.59 5.12
CA GLN A 27 14.72 7.83 3.89
C GLN A 27 14.01 6.48 3.94
N LEU A 28 12.91 6.33 3.22
CA LEU A 28 12.00 5.19 3.41
C LEU A 28 12.63 3.84 3.06
N ARG A 29 13.53 3.79 2.10
CA ARG A 29 14.16 2.54 1.68
C ARG A 29 15.25 2.06 2.64
N SER A 30 16.07 2.98 3.16
CA SER A 30 17.15 2.65 4.10
C SER A 30 16.71 2.68 5.56
N GLY A 31 15.57 3.30 5.88
CA GLY A 31 15.13 3.56 7.24
C GLY A 31 15.94 4.65 7.96
N THR A 32 16.77 5.40 7.24
CA THR A 32 17.62 6.42 7.86
C THR A 32 16.81 7.67 8.19
N VAL A 33 16.82 8.06 9.46
CA VAL A 33 16.15 9.26 9.96
C VAL A 33 17.21 10.33 10.31
N THR A 34 16.95 11.58 9.92
CA THR A 34 17.73 12.74 10.31
C THR A 34 16.80 13.76 10.94
N GLY A 35 17.13 14.21 12.16
CA GLY A 35 16.24 15.06 12.94
C GLY A 35 15.06 14.27 13.55
N ILE A 36 13.88 14.89 13.64
CA ILE A 36 12.66 14.25 14.12
C ILE A 36 12.02 13.49 12.95
N ASP A 37 11.69 12.22 13.16
CA ASP A 37 11.02 11.42 12.13
C ASP A 37 9.65 12.02 11.77
N PRO A 38 9.46 12.48 10.52
CA PRO A 38 8.18 13.05 10.10
C PRO A 38 7.03 12.04 10.10
N LEU A 39 7.32 10.74 10.19
CA LEU A 39 6.31 9.68 10.20
C LEU A 39 5.93 9.19 11.59
N LEU A 40 6.58 9.70 12.65
CA LEU A 40 6.42 9.21 14.03
C LEU A 40 4.95 9.15 14.51
N GLY A 41 4.13 10.11 14.11
CA GLY A 41 2.72 10.19 14.51
C GLY A 41 1.76 9.33 13.68
N TYR A 42 2.20 8.78 12.54
CA TYR A 42 1.32 8.13 11.57
C TYR A 42 1.18 6.61 11.72
N GLY A 43 1.87 6.03 12.69
CA GLY A 43 1.83 4.59 12.97
C GLY A 43 3.02 3.82 12.39
N SER A 44 3.20 2.59 12.87
CA SER A 44 4.37 1.74 12.56
C SER A 44 4.48 1.35 11.09
N ASP A 45 3.37 1.33 10.38
CA ASP A 45 3.32 0.84 9.00
C ASP A 45 3.45 1.99 7.97
N ALA A 46 3.46 3.26 8.41
CA ALA A 46 3.46 4.44 7.55
C ALA A 46 4.60 4.46 6.52
N ALA A 47 5.82 4.16 6.94
CA ALA A 47 6.98 4.13 6.04
C ALA A 47 6.84 3.05 4.96
N ALA A 48 6.34 1.87 5.34
CA ALA A 48 6.09 0.77 4.42
C ALA A 48 4.95 1.08 3.45
N ASP A 49 3.90 1.75 3.91
CA ASP A 49 2.76 2.15 3.08
C ASP A 49 3.18 3.17 2.02
N PHE A 50 3.94 4.21 2.38
CA PHE A 50 4.48 5.17 1.42
C PHE A 50 5.48 4.54 0.46
N LEU A 51 6.35 3.64 0.94
CA LEU A 51 7.29 2.93 0.08
C LEU A 51 6.54 2.10 -0.97
N ARG A 52 5.53 1.34 -0.57
CA ARG A 52 4.69 0.55 -1.47
C ARG A 52 3.95 1.45 -2.48
N ALA A 53 3.37 2.57 -2.03
CA ALA A 53 2.70 3.51 -2.92
C ALA A 53 3.65 4.10 -3.96
N ALA A 54 4.90 4.37 -3.60
CA ALA A 54 5.92 4.88 -4.51
C ALA A 54 6.39 3.86 -5.57
N GLU A 55 6.09 2.58 -5.37
CA GLU A 55 6.44 1.51 -6.32
C GLU A 55 5.38 1.30 -7.42
N PHE A 56 4.23 1.94 -7.35
CA PHE A 56 3.22 1.87 -8.40
C PHE A 56 3.71 2.53 -9.69
N ASP A 57 3.29 1.98 -10.83
CA ASP A 57 3.71 2.47 -12.15
C ASP A 57 3.36 3.94 -12.38
N ASN A 58 2.25 4.42 -11.81
CA ASN A 58 1.76 5.79 -11.92
C ASN A 58 1.89 6.56 -10.59
N ALA A 59 2.84 6.17 -9.71
CA ALA A 59 3.10 6.90 -8.49
C ALA A 59 3.48 8.35 -8.80
N PRO A 60 2.95 9.35 -8.08
CA PRO A 60 3.36 10.74 -8.25
C PRO A 60 4.81 10.93 -7.78
N ASP A 61 5.46 11.99 -8.27
CA ASP A 61 6.80 12.38 -7.84
C ASP A 61 6.79 13.02 -6.45
N ILE A 62 5.67 13.61 -6.05
CA ILE A 62 5.47 14.26 -4.74
C ILE A 62 4.15 13.77 -4.16
N TYR A 63 4.21 13.29 -2.93
CA TYR A 63 3.07 12.97 -2.09
C TYR A 63 2.92 14.02 -1.01
N LEU A 64 1.72 14.57 -0.85
CA LEU A 64 1.36 15.40 0.29
C LEU A 64 0.44 14.59 1.21
N ASN A 65 0.79 14.49 2.48
CA ASN A 65 -0.05 13.86 3.49
C ASN A 65 -0.49 14.89 4.51
N SER A 66 -1.76 14.83 4.91
CA SER A 66 -2.30 15.72 5.94
C SER A 66 -1.69 15.42 7.30
N VAL A 67 -1.67 16.44 8.16
CA VAL A 67 -1.29 16.25 9.57
C VAL A 67 -2.33 15.37 10.25
N TYR A 68 -1.85 14.35 10.95
CA TYR A 68 -2.65 13.51 11.83
C TYR A 68 -2.37 13.89 13.28
N ASP A 69 -3.43 14.20 14.04
CA ASP A 69 -3.35 14.43 15.48
C ASP A 69 -3.69 13.13 16.22
N PRO A 70 -2.70 12.46 16.84
CA PRO A 70 -2.94 11.19 17.53
C PRO A 70 -3.69 11.33 18.86
N VAL A 71 -3.82 12.56 19.40
CA VAL A 71 -4.54 12.81 20.65
C VAL A 71 -6.05 12.94 20.39
N LEU A 72 -6.39 13.66 19.32
CA LEU A 72 -7.78 13.85 18.91
C LEU A 72 -8.28 12.75 17.97
N ASP A 73 -7.34 11.93 17.44
CA ASP A 73 -7.59 10.93 16.37
C ASP A 73 -8.24 11.58 15.14
N GLU A 74 -7.73 12.75 14.76
CA GLU A 74 -8.24 13.57 13.66
C GLU A 74 -7.18 13.78 12.58
N VAL A 75 -7.65 13.95 11.34
CA VAL A 75 -6.83 14.29 10.18
C VAL A 75 -7.28 15.63 9.62
N ALA A 76 -6.34 16.55 9.41
CA ALA A 76 -6.63 17.80 8.73
C ALA A 76 -6.99 17.54 7.26
N ALA A 77 -8.19 17.94 6.83
CA ALA A 77 -8.59 17.86 5.43
C ALA A 77 -7.91 18.98 4.62
N PHE A 78 -7.52 18.69 3.37
CA PHE A 78 -7.03 19.71 2.43
C PHE A 78 -8.16 20.58 1.86
N GLU A 79 -9.38 20.06 1.89
CA GLU A 79 -10.57 20.69 1.35
C GLU A 79 -11.61 20.85 2.46
N GLU A 80 -12.55 21.78 2.31
CA GLU A 80 -13.68 22.00 3.22
C GLU A 80 -14.73 20.87 3.09
N LEU A 81 -14.33 19.64 3.38
CA LEU A 81 -15.18 18.46 3.35
C LEU A 81 -15.40 17.92 4.76
N VAL A 82 -16.50 17.17 4.93
CA VAL A 82 -16.86 16.54 6.21
C VAL A 82 -15.91 15.44 6.62
N GLY A 83 -15.10 14.90 5.68
CA GLY A 83 -14.14 13.82 5.93
C GLY A 83 -12.96 13.89 5.00
N CYS A 84 -11.88 13.24 5.41
CA CYS A 84 -10.66 13.06 4.65
C CYS A 84 -10.40 11.57 4.45
N HIS A 85 -9.90 11.20 3.27
CA HIS A 85 -9.54 9.81 2.96
C HIS A 85 -8.31 9.74 2.05
N GLY A 86 -7.69 8.55 1.99
CA GLY A 86 -6.56 8.29 1.08
C GLY A 86 -5.20 8.71 1.62
N GLY A 87 -5.13 9.22 2.85
CA GLY A 87 -3.88 9.52 3.55
C GLY A 87 -3.41 8.37 4.43
N VAL A 88 -2.30 8.61 5.13
CA VAL A 88 -1.72 7.71 6.14
C VAL A 88 -1.94 8.31 7.51
N GLY A 89 -2.17 7.49 8.52
CA GLY A 89 -2.41 7.86 9.90
C GLY A 89 -3.82 7.51 10.39
N GLY A 90 -3.94 7.16 11.66
CA GLY A 90 -5.19 6.81 12.31
C GLY A 90 -5.97 5.70 11.61
N TRP A 91 -7.27 5.85 11.60
CA TRP A 91 -8.18 4.87 11.00
C TRP A 91 -8.12 4.79 9.47
N GLN A 92 -7.53 5.76 8.78
CA GLN A 92 -7.37 5.73 7.32
C GLN A 92 -6.57 4.51 6.84
N THR A 93 -5.65 4.01 7.68
CA THR A 93 -4.82 2.84 7.38
C THR A 93 -5.40 1.53 7.90
N ARG A 94 -6.59 1.55 8.51
CA ARG A 94 -7.24 0.40 9.13
C ARG A 94 -8.66 0.20 8.58
N PRO A 95 -8.81 -0.14 7.31
CA PRO A 95 -10.12 -0.41 6.73
C PRO A 95 -10.77 -1.64 7.39
N ILE A 96 -12.10 -1.64 7.42
CA ILE A 96 -12.90 -2.74 7.97
C ILE A 96 -13.28 -3.67 6.83
N LEU A 97 -13.06 -4.97 7.00
CA LEU A 97 -13.57 -6.02 6.14
C LEU A 97 -14.60 -6.85 6.91
N VAL A 98 -15.85 -6.83 6.43
CA VAL A 98 -16.96 -7.63 6.99
C VAL A 98 -17.24 -8.79 6.05
N TYR A 99 -17.27 -10.01 6.60
CA TYR A 99 -17.50 -11.23 5.84
C TYR A 99 -18.25 -12.26 6.70
N PRO A 100 -18.92 -13.27 6.09
CA PRO A 100 -19.62 -14.33 6.82
C PRO A 100 -18.70 -15.09 7.79
N THR A 101 -19.20 -15.45 8.96
CA THR A 101 -18.41 -16.08 10.02
C THR A 101 -17.92 -17.49 9.69
N ASP A 102 -18.56 -18.16 8.74
CA ASP A 102 -18.18 -19.48 8.21
C ASP A 102 -17.11 -19.41 7.10
N TRP A 103 -16.76 -18.19 6.67
CA TRP A 103 -15.63 -17.99 5.77
C TRP A 103 -14.36 -17.83 6.58
N PHE A 104 -13.24 -18.31 6.06
CA PHE A 104 -11.93 -18.17 6.69
C PHE A 104 -11.01 -17.31 5.84
N LEU A 105 -10.08 -16.67 6.51
CA LEU A 105 -8.95 -16.02 5.87
C LEU A 105 -7.87 -17.06 5.59
N ASP A 106 -7.19 -16.93 4.46
CA ASP A 106 -6.10 -17.84 4.09
C ASP A 106 -4.82 -17.42 4.80
N ASP A 107 -4.22 -18.33 5.57
CA ASP A 107 -3.04 -18.08 6.40
C ASP A 107 -1.84 -17.52 5.60
N ASP A 108 -1.68 -17.95 4.35
CA ASP A 108 -0.60 -17.47 3.46
C ASP A 108 -0.78 -16.02 2.97
N LEU A 109 -1.93 -15.42 3.26
CA LEU A 109 -2.23 -14.01 2.98
C LEU A 109 -2.12 -13.12 4.23
N LEU A 110 -1.93 -13.71 5.40
CA LEU A 110 -1.82 -12.98 6.65
C LEU A 110 -0.37 -12.62 6.96
N ASP A 111 -0.16 -11.45 7.55
CA ASP A 111 1.12 -11.08 8.15
C ASP A 111 1.31 -11.76 9.53
N ASP A 112 2.47 -11.56 10.15
CA ASP A 112 2.81 -12.12 11.48
C ASP A 112 1.85 -11.69 12.60
N ARG A 113 1.01 -10.69 12.36
CA ARG A 113 -0.01 -10.19 13.29
C ARG A 113 -1.42 -10.65 12.92
N GLY A 114 -1.56 -11.55 11.94
CA GLY A 114 -2.85 -12.07 11.47
C GLY A 114 -3.68 -11.05 10.68
N ARG A 115 -3.05 -10.12 9.97
CA ARG A 115 -3.72 -9.06 9.21
C ARG A 115 -3.54 -9.24 7.70
N LEU A 116 -4.57 -8.91 6.93
CA LEU A 116 -4.44 -8.71 5.49
C LEU A 116 -3.83 -7.32 5.23
N VAL A 117 -2.62 -7.27 4.69
CA VAL A 117 -1.92 -6.00 4.43
C VAL A 117 -1.93 -5.67 2.95
N GLY A 118 -2.51 -4.52 2.62
CA GLY A 118 -2.61 -3.99 1.28
C GLY A 118 -3.84 -4.45 0.51
N ALA A 119 -4.28 -3.60 -0.42
CA ALA A 119 -5.47 -3.85 -1.22
C ALA A 119 -5.34 -5.08 -2.13
N ASP A 120 -4.13 -5.37 -2.59
CA ASP A 120 -3.81 -6.56 -3.40
C ASP A 120 -4.02 -7.86 -2.63
N THR A 121 -3.69 -7.88 -1.34
CA THR A 121 -3.88 -9.05 -0.47
C THR A 121 -5.36 -9.26 -0.18
N VAL A 122 -6.10 -8.19 0.12
CA VAL A 122 -7.56 -8.24 0.27
C VAL A 122 -8.22 -8.73 -1.03
N HIS A 123 -7.80 -8.20 -2.18
CA HIS A 123 -8.31 -8.65 -3.48
C HIS A 123 -8.06 -10.14 -3.71
N ARG A 124 -6.86 -10.66 -3.40
CA ARG A 124 -6.56 -12.10 -3.51
C ARG A 124 -7.49 -12.93 -2.62
N GLN A 125 -7.73 -12.50 -1.39
CA GLN A 125 -8.66 -13.17 -0.48
C GLN A 125 -10.08 -13.21 -1.04
N MET A 126 -10.58 -12.09 -1.56
CA MET A 126 -11.91 -12.02 -2.18
C MET A 126 -12.02 -12.93 -3.40
N VAL A 127 -10.98 -12.99 -4.25
CA VAL A 127 -10.95 -13.90 -5.40
C VAL A 127 -11.03 -15.36 -4.95
N ARG A 128 -10.29 -15.76 -3.92
CA ARG A 128 -10.34 -17.14 -3.38
C ARG A 128 -11.72 -17.49 -2.81
N TRP A 129 -12.39 -16.55 -2.16
CA TRP A 129 -13.78 -16.78 -1.74
C TRP A 129 -14.71 -16.97 -2.92
N LEU A 130 -14.60 -16.17 -3.98
CA LEU A 130 -15.39 -16.34 -5.20
C LEU A 130 -15.14 -17.70 -5.88
N GLU A 131 -13.90 -18.16 -5.89
CA GLU A 131 -13.51 -19.47 -6.42
C GLU A 131 -14.16 -20.62 -5.61
N ARG A 132 -14.11 -20.55 -4.27
CA ARG A 132 -14.74 -21.53 -3.38
C ARG A 132 -16.26 -21.58 -3.52
N LEU A 133 -16.87 -20.45 -3.84
CA LEU A 133 -18.30 -20.33 -4.09
C LEU A 133 -18.70 -20.74 -5.53
N GLY A 134 -17.73 -21.09 -6.39
CA GLY A 134 -17.98 -21.47 -7.77
C GLY A 134 -18.33 -20.30 -8.72
N HIS A 135 -18.18 -19.06 -8.25
CA HIS A 135 -18.48 -17.87 -9.06
C HIS A 135 -17.35 -17.45 -9.98
N ARG A 136 -16.16 -18.01 -9.82
CA ARG A 136 -14.99 -17.76 -10.65
C ARG A 136 -14.18 -19.04 -10.80
N ALA A 137 -13.82 -19.39 -12.06
CA ALA A 137 -12.83 -20.44 -12.29
C ALA A 137 -11.47 -19.94 -11.79
N GLY A 138 -10.78 -20.75 -10.99
CA GLY A 138 -9.44 -20.42 -10.53
C GLY A 138 -8.52 -20.06 -11.70
N LEU A 139 -7.72 -19.03 -11.54
CA LEU A 139 -6.66 -18.71 -12.51
C LEU A 139 -5.71 -19.91 -12.53
N ARG A 140 -5.93 -20.82 -13.49
CA ARG A 140 -4.92 -21.85 -13.78
C ARG A 140 -3.65 -21.11 -14.12
N ASN A 141 -2.57 -21.39 -13.39
CA ASN A 141 -1.23 -20.99 -13.75
C ASN A 141 -0.98 -21.41 -15.19
N THR A 142 -1.19 -20.51 -16.13
CA THR A 142 -0.76 -20.70 -17.51
C THR A 142 0.75 -20.48 -17.46
N GLN A 143 1.48 -21.56 -17.14
CA GLN A 143 2.90 -21.62 -17.44
C GLN A 143 3.03 -21.43 -18.94
N ILE A 144 3.49 -20.25 -19.33
CA ILE A 144 3.93 -20.00 -20.69
C ILE A 144 5.18 -20.88 -20.84
N SER A 145 4.99 -22.08 -21.40
CA SER A 145 6.09 -22.90 -21.88
C SER A 145 6.74 -22.11 -23.01
N ALA A 146 7.94 -21.60 -22.76
CA ALA A 146 8.81 -21.07 -23.78
C ALA A 146 9.14 -22.24 -24.73
N SER A 147 8.41 -22.32 -25.83
CA SER A 147 8.75 -23.22 -26.95
C SER A 147 10.05 -22.69 -27.56
N THR A 148 11.12 -23.37 -27.28
CA THR A 148 12.39 -23.30 -28.00
C THR A 148 12.11 -23.68 -29.45
N ARG A 149 12.20 -22.74 -30.37
CA ARG A 149 12.30 -23.06 -31.80
C ARG A 149 13.78 -23.15 -32.14
N THR A 150 14.16 -24.32 -32.51
CA THR A 150 15.40 -24.66 -33.25
C THR A 150 15.45 -23.93 -34.60
#